data_563f1c987d6f92a7b038023dfb74fbe0
#
_entry.id   563f1c987d6f92a7b038023dfb74fbe0
#
_cell.length_a   1.000
_cell.length_b   1.000
_cell.length_c   1.000
_cell.angle_alpha   90.00
_cell.angle_beta   90.00
_cell.angle_gamma   90.00
#
_symmetry.space_group_name_H-M   'P 1'
#
loop_
_entity.id
_entity.type
_entity.pdbx_description
1 polymer ?
#
loop_
_entity_poly.entity_id
_entity_poly.type
_entity_poly.pdbx_seq_one_letter_code
_entity_poly.pdbx_strand_id
1 'polypeptide(L)'
;MSIFTREVLAAAVSSPRHLTGGTFTDPVRLSWQDVHEQAKRIGGGLAARGVDRGGSVAVLATDATDVAPLAQAVWLRGAAVTMLQQPTRRTDLAVWLADTVRAIRLIKADLVVVGGQFLAALDQLSTQQLAVCTVESLRTSEPIEIDPDLDDTDIALRQLTSGSTGVPKAVEISHSNLAASAIALHDGLDLDITTDVFASWLPLSHDMGMIAFLCLPMQLGLEVAIIPPDEFLRRPIVWAELISRHRATITSGPNFAYSILARVLQARTDCSSIDLSSLRVAVNGAEPIDHRDIVDFVAAAARFGMRPSAPMPGYGLAEVTLVVSLGAPHDPAVIERVSRKAMSEAYQALPVDDDSQDCRHIACVGFPVSGMEVRVTRGEELLAPREIGAIELRGPTVAANYLTATGAVTLASDDGWFDSGDLGYIDDLGRLYVCGRSKDLIVLAGRNLYPHDIERAAETVNGVRKGCVIALRVDGHREGFAVLAEVDNADDEEVRLRISRDVTARVSRYVGHLPSHVLLFPAGALPKTPSGKLRRTTARELLST
;
A
#
# COMPACT_ATOMS: atom_id res chain seq x y z
N MET A 1 24.83 13.86 -11.86
CA MET A 1 24.20 13.26 -10.63
C MET A 1 22.74 13.66 -10.58
N SER A 2 21.83 12.72 -10.41
CA SER A 2 20.39 12.94 -10.36
C SER A 2 19.96 13.89 -9.22
N ILE A 3 18.77 14.51 -9.37
CA ILE A 3 18.19 15.39 -8.34
C ILE A 3 18.02 14.63 -7.04
N PHE A 4 17.36 13.44 -7.11
CA PHE A 4 17.12 12.58 -5.95
C PHE A 4 18.42 12.24 -5.20
N THR A 5 19.47 11.80 -5.90
CA THR A 5 20.74 11.43 -5.26
C THR A 5 21.42 12.63 -4.61
N ARG A 6 21.38 13.81 -5.25
CA ARG A 6 21.94 15.06 -4.66
C ARG A 6 21.26 15.43 -3.35
N GLU A 7 19.93 15.31 -3.29
CA GLU A 7 19.17 15.62 -2.08
C GLU A 7 19.45 14.62 -0.96
N VAL A 8 19.52 13.32 -1.27
CA VAL A 8 19.94 12.29 -0.30
C VAL A 8 21.34 12.57 0.27
N LEU A 9 22.29 12.98 -0.57
CA LEU A 9 23.64 13.33 -0.12
C LEU A 9 23.65 14.61 0.71
N ALA A 10 22.88 15.62 0.32
CA ALA A 10 22.75 16.87 1.08
C ALA A 10 22.15 16.59 2.47
N ALA A 11 21.12 15.77 2.54
CA ALA A 11 20.50 15.34 3.79
C ALA A 11 21.48 14.57 4.69
N ALA A 12 22.30 13.68 4.12
CA ALA A 12 23.31 12.93 4.86
C ALA A 12 24.35 13.83 5.54
N VAL A 13 24.69 14.97 4.91
CA VAL A 13 25.68 15.92 5.45
C VAL A 13 25.06 16.92 6.44
N SER A 14 23.83 17.37 6.18
CA SER A 14 23.26 18.53 6.88
C SER A 14 22.20 18.19 7.92
N SER A 15 21.56 17.04 7.83
CA SER A 15 20.45 16.70 8.73
C SER A 15 20.94 16.25 10.10
N PRO A 16 20.42 16.85 11.20
CA PRO A 16 20.62 16.34 12.56
C PRO A 16 19.68 15.22 12.94
N ARG A 17 18.81 14.78 12.03
CA ARG A 17 17.76 13.77 12.22
C ARG A 17 18.29 12.36 11.97
N HIS A 18 17.51 11.36 12.33
CA HIS A 18 17.92 9.96 12.36
C HIS A 18 16.89 9.03 11.78
N LEU A 19 17.37 7.87 11.36
CA LEU A 19 16.59 6.65 11.15
C LEU A 19 16.67 5.79 12.42
N THR A 20 15.53 5.40 12.98
CA THR A 20 15.44 4.36 14.00
C THR A 20 14.80 3.11 13.38
N GLY A 21 15.52 2.01 13.34
CA GLY A 21 15.05 0.69 12.91
C GLY A 21 15.20 -0.36 14.02
N GLY A 22 15.33 -1.63 13.66
CA GLY A 22 15.34 -2.73 14.61
C GLY A 22 13.95 -3.10 15.09
N THR A 23 13.86 -3.75 16.26
CA THR A 23 12.59 -4.08 16.89
C THR A 23 12.13 -2.98 17.86
N PHE A 24 10.85 -2.99 18.24
CA PHE A 24 10.35 -2.04 19.23
C PHE A 24 11.08 -2.13 20.58
N THR A 25 11.56 -3.32 20.97
CA THR A 25 12.27 -3.56 22.23
C THR A 25 13.78 -3.40 22.12
N ASP A 26 14.34 -3.52 20.93
CA ASP A 26 15.77 -3.38 20.63
C ASP A 26 15.96 -2.45 19.41
N PRO A 27 15.74 -1.14 19.57
CA PRO A 27 15.86 -0.18 18.50
C PRO A 27 17.32 0.14 18.19
N VAL A 28 17.63 0.28 16.91
CA VAL A 28 18.93 0.75 16.41
C VAL A 28 18.74 2.11 15.76
N ARG A 29 19.52 3.10 16.18
CA ARG A 29 19.43 4.48 15.69
C ARG A 29 20.68 4.84 14.89
N LEU A 30 20.47 5.30 13.64
CA LEU A 30 21.53 5.74 12.73
C LEU A 30 21.27 7.18 12.32
N SER A 31 22.32 8.02 12.32
CA SER A 31 22.26 9.30 11.62
C SER A 31 22.19 9.07 10.10
N TRP A 32 21.68 10.04 9.34
CA TRP A 32 21.72 9.96 7.88
C TRP A 32 23.15 9.92 7.35
N GLN A 33 24.11 10.49 8.08
CA GLN A 33 25.53 10.34 7.79
C GLN A 33 26.02 8.91 7.98
N ASP A 34 25.62 8.21 9.06
CA ASP A 34 25.97 6.79 9.28
C ASP A 34 25.41 5.90 8.16
N VAL A 35 24.15 6.16 7.74
CA VAL A 35 23.52 5.49 6.60
C VAL A 35 24.37 5.68 5.33
N HIS A 36 24.81 6.91 5.07
CA HIS A 36 25.62 7.21 3.90
C HIS A 36 27.01 6.54 3.94
N GLU A 37 27.70 6.59 5.08
CA GLU A 37 29.02 5.94 5.21
C GLU A 37 28.92 4.41 5.05
N GLN A 38 27.87 3.80 5.58
CA GLN A 38 27.59 2.39 5.34
C GLN A 38 27.24 2.12 3.86
N ALA A 39 26.46 2.99 3.23
CA ALA A 39 26.12 2.88 1.80
C ALA A 39 27.34 2.88 0.90
N LYS A 40 28.33 3.72 1.17
CA LYS A 40 29.60 3.73 0.39
C LYS A 40 30.33 2.37 0.48
N ARG A 41 30.42 1.77 1.67
CA ARG A 41 31.05 0.46 1.86
C ARG A 41 30.25 -0.66 1.17
N ILE A 42 28.94 -0.67 1.35
CA ILE A 42 28.05 -1.62 0.68
C ILE A 42 28.18 -1.47 -0.84
N GLY A 43 28.27 -0.23 -1.35
CA GLY A 43 28.50 0.07 -2.76
C GLY A 43 29.79 -0.56 -3.31
N GLY A 44 30.88 -0.55 -2.53
CA GLY A 44 32.11 -1.27 -2.86
C GLY A 44 31.89 -2.78 -2.96
N GLY A 45 31.12 -3.34 -2.03
CA GLY A 45 30.75 -4.75 -2.06
C GLY A 45 29.86 -5.14 -3.25
N LEU A 46 28.99 -4.24 -3.69
CA LEU A 46 28.18 -4.40 -4.90
C LEU A 46 29.04 -4.35 -6.17
N ALA A 47 29.94 -3.35 -6.26
CA ALA A 47 30.89 -3.21 -7.37
C ALA A 47 31.76 -4.46 -7.53
N ALA A 48 32.31 -4.99 -6.43
CA ALA A 48 33.11 -6.22 -6.44
C ALA A 48 32.34 -7.47 -6.92
N ARG A 49 31.01 -7.40 -6.94
CA ARG A 49 30.11 -8.46 -7.43
C ARG A 49 29.50 -8.14 -8.80
N GLY A 50 29.99 -7.12 -9.49
CA GLY A 50 29.58 -6.78 -10.85
C GLY A 50 28.24 -6.04 -10.94
N VAL A 51 27.78 -5.42 -9.87
CA VAL A 51 26.59 -4.55 -9.93
C VAL A 51 27.03 -3.18 -10.45
N ASP A 52 26.62 -2.87 -11.67
CA ASP A 52 26.95 -1.63 -12.37
C ASP A 52 25.70 -0.81 -12.72
N ARG A 53 25.88 0.34 -13.36
CA ARG A 53 24.79 1.20 -13.80
C ARG A 53 23.80 0.44 -14.70
N GLY A 54 22.52 0.62 -14.45
CA GLY A 54 21.43 -0.11 -15.12
C GLY A 54 21.18 -1.50 -14.55
N GLY A 55 22.01 -1.96 -13.62
CA GLY A 55 21.87 -3.25 -12.92
C GLY A 55 20.62 -3.32 -12.04
N SER A 56 20.39 -4.49 -11.46
CA SER A 56 19.21 -4.81 -10.65
C SER A 56 19.60 -5.60 -9.41
N VAL A 57 19.22 -5.10 -8.24
CA VAL A 57 19.46 -5.78 -6.95
C VAL A 57 18.14 -6.12 -6.29
N ALA A 58 17.93 -7.41 -6.06
CA ALA A 58 16.78 -7.91 -5.29
C ALA A 58 17.15 -8.00 -3.81
N VAL A 59 16.28 -7.51 -2.92
CA VAL A 59 16.55 -7.42 -1.48
C VAL A 59 15.48 -8.16 -0.69
N LEU A 60 15.89 -9.14 0.09
CA LEU A 60 15.06 -9.84 1.06
C LEU A 60 15.49 -9.45 2.48
N ALA A 61 15.00 -8.32 2.96
CA ALA A 61 15.29 -7.78 4.29
C ALA A 61 14.09 -6.97 4.81
N THR A 62 13.96 -6.82 6.12
CA THR A 62 12.87 -6.05 6.77
C THR A 62 13.37 -4.96 7.68
N ASP A 63 14.59 -5.07 8.19
CA ASP A 63 15.16 -4.06 9.07
C ASP A 63 15.57 -2.83 8.26
N ALA A 64 15.00 -1.69 8.62
CA ALA A 64 15.28 -0.43 7.94
C ALA A 64 16.76 -0.01 8.05
N THR A 65 17.48 -0.44 9.10
CA THR A 65 18.92 -0.15 9.27
C THR A 65 19.81 -0.97 8.36
N ASP A 66 19.30 -2.07 7.80
CA ASP A 66 19.94 -2.82 6.72
C ASP A 66 19.53 -2.26 5.35
N VAL A 67 18.22 -2.00 5.19
CA VAL A 67 17.65 -1.62 3.88
C VAL A 67 18.05 -0.21 3.46
N ALA A 68 18.08 0.76 4.38
CA ALA A 68 18.40 2.15 4.04
C ALA A 68 19.82 2.30 3.42
N PRO A 69 20.90 1.85 4.06
CA PRO A 69 22.21 1.94 3.46
C PRO A 69 22.37 1.08 2.21
N LEU A 70 21.68 -0.08 2.14
CA LEU A 70 21.72 -0.94 0.96
C LEU A 70 21.03 -0.28 -0.24
N ALA A 71 19.83 0.27 -0.06
CA ALA A 71 19.12 0.97 -1.12
C ALA A 71 19.92 2.17 -1.64
N GLN A 72 20.45 2.99 -0.73
CA GLN A 72 21.33 4.10 -1.12
C GLN A 72 22.58 3.62 -1.87
N ALA A 73 23.20 2.52 -1.45
CA ALA A 73 24.36 1.94 -2.15
C ALA A 73 24.02 1.51 -3.58
N VAL A 74 22.85 0.90 -3.79
CA VAL A 74 22.37 0.50 -5.11
C VAL A 74 22.16 1.74 -5.99
N TRP A 75 21.56 2.80 -5.47
CA TRP A 75 21.38 4.07 -6.21
C TRP A 75 22.71 4.75 -6.54
N LEU A 76 23.69 4.74 -5.61
CA LEU A 76 25.03 5.28 -5.87
C LEU A 76 25.78 4.51 -6.96
N ARG A 77 25.39 3.28 -7.25
CA ARG A 77 25.89 2.48 -8.39
C ARG A 77 25.07 2.67 -9.67
N GLY A 78 24.03 3.52 -9.66
CA GLY A 78 23.12 3.69 -10.80
C GLY A 78 22.29 2.44 -11.12
N ALA A 79 22.06 1.58 -10.13
CA ALA A 79 21.27 0.35 -10.25
C ALA A 79 19.91 0.50 -9.59
N ALA A 80 18.98 -0.38 -9.94
CA ALA A 80 17.63 -0.41 -9.39
C ALA A 80 17.53 -1.38 -8.21
N VAL A 81 16.92 -0.96 -7.11
CA VAL A 81 16.58 -1.84 -5.99
C VAL A 81 15.17 -2.41 -6.15
N THR A 82 14.99 -3.67 -5.78
CA THR A 82 13.67 -4.33 -5.70
C THR A 82 13.53 -5.03 -4.36
N MET A 83 12.60 -4.59 -3.56
CA MET A 83 12.30 -5.27 -2.30
C MET A 83 11.42 -6.49 -2.56
N LEU A 84 11.91 -7.66 -2.15
CA LEU A 84 11.17 -8.92 -2.23
C LEU A 84 10.14 -9.03 -1.11
N GLN A 85 9.01 -9.66 -1.41
CA GLN A 85 7.98 -9.90 -0.41
C GLN A 85 8.44 -10.97 0.59
N GLN A 86 8.38 -10.65 1.87
CA GLN A 86 8.70 -11.59 2.94
C GLN A 86 7.58 -12.64 3.15
N PRO A 87 7.92 -13.87 3.53
CA PRO A 87 6.90 -14.85 3.92
C PRO A 87 6.28 -14.45 5.26
N THR A 88 4.99 -14.75 5.42
CA THR A 88 4.29 -14.66 6.70
C THR A 88 4.21 -16.04 7.36
N ARG A 89 3.85 -16.12 8.63
CA ARG A 89 3.68 -17.39 9.35
C ARG A 89 2.67 -18.37 8.71
N ARG A 90 1.78 -17.86 7.85
CA ARG A 90 0.75 -18.65 7.14
C ARG A 90 1.10 -18.92 5.68
N THR A 91 2.24 -18.43 5.23
CA THR A 91 2.66 -18.59 3.84
C THR A 91 3.18 -19.99 3.61
N ASP A 92 2.69 -20.67 2.58
CA ASP A 92 3.34 -21.88 2.08
C ASP A 92 4.72 -21.49 1.53
N LEU A 93 5.76 -22.01 2.16
CA LEU A 93 7.14 -21.65 1.83
C LEU A 93 7.56 -22.11 0.43
N ALA A 94 7.01 -23.20 -0.09
CA ALA A 94 7.33 -23.69 -1.43
C ALA A 94 6.70 -22.76 -2.50
N VAL A 95 5.46 -22.35 -2.29
CA VAL A 95 4.78 -21.38 -3.16
C VAL A 95 5.49 -20.03 -3.10
N TRP A 96 5.83 -19.57 -1.90
CA TRP A 96 6.55 -18.31 -1.71
C TRP A 96 7.91 -18.32 -2.42
N LEU A 97 8.68 -19.40 -2.30
CA LEU A 97 9.98 -19.51 -2.96
C LEU A 97 9.83 -19.47 -4.49
N ALA A 98 8.85 -20.19 -5.03
CA ALA A 98 8.57 -20.19 -6.46
C ALA A 98 8.16 -18.80 -6.98
N ASP A 99 7.33 -18.07 -6.23
CA ASP A 99 6.93 -16.70 -6.55
C ASP A 99 8.11 -15.73 -6.46
N THR A 100 8.94 -15.88 -5.43
CA THR A 100 10.15 -15.08 -5.20
C THR A 100 11.16 -15.27 -6.34
N VAL A 101 11.44 -16.51 -6.73
CA VAL A 101 12.34 -16.82 -7.86
C VAL A 101 11.78 -16.27 -9.18
N ARG A 102 10.46 -16.34 -9.39
CA ARG A 102 9.80 -15.72 -10.55
C ARG A 102 10.01 -14.21 -10.57
N ALA A 103 9.84 -13.54 -9.43
CA ALA A 103 10.06 -12.10 -9.31
C ALA A 103 11.53 -11.72 -9.58
N ILE A 104 12.49 -12.44 -9.00
CA ILE A 104 13.93 -12.23 -9.22
C ILE A 104 14.29 -12.36 -10.71
N ARG A 105 13.77 -13.37 -11.40
CA ARG A 105 13.98 -13.57 -12.83
C ARG A 105 13.30 -12.49 -13.68
N LEU A 106 12.11 -12.05 -13.29
CA LEU A 106 11.38 -10.97 -13.96
C LEU A 106 12.21 -9.69 -14.00
N ILE A 107 12.75 -9.28 -12.85
CA ILE A 107 13.54 -8.05 -12.74
C ILE A 107 14.99 -8.22 -13.23
N LYS A 108 15.35 -9.43 -13.68
CA LYS A 108 16.71 -9.79 -14.13
C LYS A 108 17.76 -9.38 -13.09
N ALA A 109 17.55 -9.76 -11.83
CA ALA A 109 18.45 -9.36 -10.75
C ALA A 109 19.86 -9.90 -10.98
N ASP A 110 20.85 -9.01 -10.95
CA ASP A 110 22.28 -9.35 -10.99
C ASP A 110 22.73 -9.94 -9.66
N LEU A 111 22.10 -9.49 -8.56
CA LEU A 111 22.42 -9.93 -7.20
C LEU A 111 21.15 -9.97 -6.34
N VAL A 112 21.07 -11.00 -5.49
CA VAL A 112 20.09 -11.11 -4.42
C VAL A 112 20.78 -10.88 -3.08
N VAL A 113 20.34 -9.90 -2.32
CA VAL A 113 20.89 -9.57 -1.01
C VAL A 113 19.91 -9.94 0.09
N VAL A 114 20.38 -10.74 1.05
CA VAL A 114 19.55 -11.30 2.13
C VAL A 114 19.96 -10.68 3.47
N GLY A 115 18.98 -10.15 4.20
CA GLY A 115 19.15 -9.65 5.57
C GLY A 115 19.23 -10.78 6.60
N GLY A 116 19.75 -10.47 7.78
CA GLY A 116 19.98 -11.45 8.84
C GLY A 116 18.77 -12.30 9.24
N GLN A 117 17.57 -11.73 9.13
CA GLN A 117 16.31 -12.42 9.46
C GLN A 117 15.96 -13.58 8.49
N PHE A 118 16.57 -13.59 7.30
CA PHE A 118 16.24 -14.52 6.21
C PHE A 118 17.42 -15.40 5.79
N LEU A 119 18.44 -15.57 6.63
CA LEU A 119 19.61 -16.41 6.32
C LEU A 119 19.24 -17.84 5.93
N ALA A 120 18.17 -18.40 6.49
CA ALA A 120 17.67 -19.72 6.11
C ALA A 120 17.18 -19.80 4.64
N ALA A 121 16.82 -18.68 4.01
CA ALA A 121 16.44 -18.63 2.60
C ALA A 121 17.67 -18.59 1.66
N LEU A 122 18.84 -18.25 2.16
CA LEU A 122 20.06 -18.05 1.37
C LEU A 122 20.46 -19.33 0.63
N ASP A 123 20.48 -20.48 1.31
CA ASP A 123 20.82 -21.76 0.69
C ASP A 123 19.80 -22.16 -0.38
N GLN A 124 18.50 -21.95 -0.08
CA GLN A 124 17.43 -22.28 -1.02
C GLN A 124 17.49 -21.42 -2.29
N LEU A 125 17.80 -20.13 -2.16
CA LEU A 125 17.96 -19.22 -3.30
C LEU A 125 19.23 -19.55 -4.10
N SER A 126 20.32 -19.91 -3.43
CA SER A 126 21.58 -20.29 -4.08
C SER A 126 21.41 -21.53 -4.96
N THR A 127 20.59 -22.51 -4.57
CA THR A 127 20.29 -23.70 -5.40
C THR A 127 19.56 -23.36 -6.70
N GLN A 128 18.98 -22.16 -6.83
CA GLN A 128 18.27 -21.71 -8.02
C GLN A 128 19.20 -21.05 -9.07
N GLN A 129 20.53 -21.20 -8.92
CA GLN A 129 21.55 -20.58 -9.77
C GLN A 129 21.48 -19.04 -9.78
N LEU A 130 21.12 -18.46 -8.65
CA LEU A 130 21.10 -17.01 -8.42
C LEU A 130 22.39 -16.59 -7.70
N ALA A 131 22.92 -15.42 -8.05
CA ALA A 131 23.98 -14.79 -7.27
C ALA A 131 23.37 -14.26 -5.96
N VAL A 132 23.76 -14.81 -4.83
CA VAL A 132 23.18 -14.45 -3.51
C VAL A 132 24.29 -14.08 -2.53
N CYS A 133 24.05 -13.04 -1.74
CA CYS A 133 24.93 -12.69 -0.63
C CYS A 133 24.14 -12.13 0.56
N THR A 134 24.82 -11.90 1.69
CA THR A 134 24.22 -11.22 2.85
C THR A 134 24.57 -9.73 2.87
N VAL A 135 23.71 -8.92 3.51
CA VAL A 135 24.02 -7.50 3.75
C VAL A 135 25.35 -7.33 4.46
N GLU A 136 25.62 -8.16 5.48
CA GLU A 136 26.86 -8.11 6.26
C GLU A 136 28.11 -8.34 5.40
N SER A 137 28.05 -9.27 4.44
CA SER A 137 29.17 -9.55 3.53
C SER A 137 29.52 -8.38 2.57
N LEU A 138 28.63 -7.41 2.42
CA LEU A 138 28.84 -6.20 1.62
C LEU A 138 29.50 -5.08 2.44
N ARG A 139 29.24 -5.01 3.76
CA ARG A 139 29.71 -3.94 4.65
C ARG A 139 31.23 -3.94 4.86
N THR A 140 31.91 -5.04 4.60
CA THR A 140 33.34 -5.21 4.84
C THR A 140 34.23 -4.72 3.69
N SER A 141 33.64 -4.19 2.62
CA SER A 141 34.36 -3.73 1.44
C SER A 141 34.90 -2.31 1.59
N GLU A 142 35.88 -1.96 0.76
CA GLU A 142 36.35 -0.58 0.66
C GLU A 142 35.21 0.33 0.11
N PRO A 143 35.11 1.56 0.63
CA PRO A 143 34.06 2.48 0.17
C PRO A 143 34.26 2.89 -1.30
N ILE A 144 33.16 3.05 -2.03
CA ILE A 144 33.20 3.60 -3.40
C ILE A 144 33.31 5.12 -3.39
N GLU A 145 33.85 5.65 -4.48
CA GLU A 145 33.61 7.03 -4.89
C GLU A 145 32.27 7.13 -5.61
N ILE A 146 31.58 8.26 -5.45
CA ILE A 146 30.25 8.46 -6.03
C ILE A 146 30.39 8.79 -7.50
N ASP A 147 29.67 8.06 -8.37
CA ASP A 147 29.63 8.34 -9.80
C ASP A 147 28.88 9.67 -10.05
N PRO A 148 29.52 10.69 -10.64
CA PRO A 148 28.86 11.94 -10.95
C PRO A 148 27.86 11.84 -12.11
N ASP A 149 27.89 10.76 -12.91
CA ASP A 149 27.13 10.62 -14.16
C ASP A 149 25.73 10.00 -13.96
N LEU A 150 25.28 9.82 -12.70
CA LEU A 150 23.91 9.36 -12.42
C LEU A 150 22.87 10.33 -13.02
N ASP A 151 21.89 9.78 -13.74
CA ASP A 151 20.86 10.52 -14.45
C ASP A 151 19.50 10.46 -13.73
N ASP A 152 18.66 11.47 -13.94
CA ASP A 152 17.31 11.52 -13.42
C ASP A 152 16.40 10.44 -14.03
N THR A 153 16.76 9.91 -15.21
CA THR A 153 16.05 8.82 -15.90
C THR A 153 16.50 7.42 -15.48
N ASP A 154 17.61 7.29 -14.74
CA ASP A 154 18.04 6.00 -14.20
C ASP A 154 16.92 5.42 -13.30
N ILE A 155 16.70 4.10 -13.40
CA ILE A 155 15.69 3.43 -12.57
C ILE A 155 16.23 3.23 -11.15
N ALA A 156 15.55 3.84 -10.19
CA ALA A 156 15.91 3.74 -8.78
C ALA A 156 15.24 2.55 -8.10
N LEU A 157 13.99 2.26 -8.46
CA LEU A 157 13.18 1.23 -7.80
C LEU A 157 12.37 0.46 -8.85
N ARG A 158 12.35 -0.87 -8.73
CA ARG A 158 11.39 -1.75 -9.40
C ARG A 158 10.38 -2.25 -8.38
N GLN A 159 9.22 -1.61 -8.34
CA GLN A 159 8.16 -1.95 -7.39
C GLN A 159 7.33 -3.12 -7.93
N LEU A 160 7.43 -4.28 -7.26
CA LEU A 160 6.62 -5.44 -7.59
C LEU A 160 5.14 -5.19 -7.30
N THR A 161 4.29 -5.46 -8.27
CA THR A 161 2.84 -5.44 -8.11
C THR A 161 2.26 -6.81 -8.42
N SER A 162 1.26 -7.22 -7.63
CA SER A 162 0.45 -8.40 -7.95
C SER A 162 -0.48 -8.04 -9.12
N GLY A 163 -0.01 -8.23 -10.34
CA GLY A 163 -0.81 -7.94 -11.54
C GLY A 163 -2.20 -8.53 -11.45
N SER A 164 -3.17 -7.85 -12.04
CA SER A 164 -4.57 -8.30 -12.11
C SER A 164 -4.76 -9.66 -12.78
N THR A 165 -3.75 -10.09 -13.51
CA THR A 165 -3.71 -11.37 -14.26
C THR A 165 -3.00 -12.49 -13.50
N GLY A 166 -2.55 -12.26 -12.25
CA GLY A 166 -1.75 -13.22 -11.49
C GLY A 166 -0.28 -13.32 -11.94
N VAL A 167 0.08 -12.71 -13.07
CA VAL A 167 1.47 -12.64 -13.53
C VAL A 167 2.15 -11.44 -12.86
N PRO A 168 3.29 -11.62 -12.18
CA PRO A 168 3.99 -10.52 -11.55
C PRO A 168 4.46 -9.50 -12.59
N LYS A 169 4.36 -8.22 -12.23
CA LYS A 169 4.89 -7.08 -12.97
C LYS A 169 5.70 -6.23 -12.01
N ALA A 170 6.66 -5.47 -12.53
CA ALA A 170 7.37 -4.47 -11.75
C ALA A 170 7.19 -3.09 -12.40
N VAL A 171 6.81 -2.11 -11.62
CA VAL A 171 6.79 -0.70 -12.06
C VAL A 171 8.22 -0.19 -12.02
N GLU A 172 8.70 0.42 -13.10
CA GLU A 172 10.01 1.03 -13.17
C GLU A 172 9.94 2.50 -12.74
N ILE A 173 10.36 2.78 -11.52
CA ILE A 173 10.35 4.11 -10.90
C ILE A 173 11.74 4.72 -11.04
N SER A 174 11.85 5.85 -11.72
CA SER A 174 13.10 6.57 -11.93
C SER A 174 13.47 7.46 -10.74
N HIS A 175 14.71 7.98 -10.75
CA HIS A 175 15.15 9.00 -9.81
C HIS A 175 14.29 10.27 -9.88
N SER A 176 13.90 10.70 -11.11
CA SER A 176 12.99 11.84 -11.28
C SER A 176 11.60 11.61 -10.71
N ASN A 177 11.07 10.38 -10.83
CA ASN A 177 9.78 10.05 -10.22
C ASN A 177 9.85 10.13 -8.68
N LEU A 178 10.93 9.65 -8.05
CA LEU A 178 11.11 9.77 -6.60
C LEU A 178 11.24 11.24 -6.17
N ALA A 179 12.03 12.06 -6.89
CA ALA A 179 12.15 13.48 -6.62
C ALA A 179 10.81 14.22 -6.72
N ALA A 180 10.04 13.95 -7.78
CA ALA A 180 8.71 14.52 -7.96
C ALA A 180 7.73 14.06 -6.86
N SER A 181 7.79 12.79 -6.46
CA SER A 181 6.97 12.24 -5.38
C SER A 181 7.28 12.88 -4.03
N ALA A 182 8.54 13.23 -3.76
CA ALA A 182 8.92 13.94 -2.55
C ALA A 182 8.30 15.34 -2.48
N ILE A 183 8.29 16.08 -3.60
CA ILE A 183 7.61 17.38 -3.68
C ILE A 183 6.11 17.22 -3.43
N ALA A 184 5.48 16.25 -4.09
CA ALA A 184 4.06 15.98 -3.95
C ALA A 184 3.67 15.62 -2.51
N LEU A 185 4.48 14.80 -1.82
CA LEU A 185 4.26 14.43 -0.43
C LEU A 185 4.57 15.57 0.53
N HIS A 186 5.63 16.34 0.28
CA HIS A 186 5.99 17.52 1.08
C HIS A 186 4.81 18.49 1.12
N ASP A 187 4.30 18.88 -0.03
CA ASP A 187 3.20 19.83 -0.14
C ASP A 187 1.88 19.23 0.37
N GLY A 188 1.56 17.99 -0.04
CA GLY A 188 0.29 17.34 0.31
C GLY A 188 0.15 16.99 1.79
N LEU A 189 1.24 16.79 2.52
CA LEU A 189 1.26 16.54 3.96
C LEU A 189 1.54 17.80 4.78
N ASP A 190 1.79 18.94 4.13
CA ASP A 190 2.22 20.19 4.78
C ASP A 190 3.40 19.94 5.73
N LEU A 191 4.52 19.39 5.15
CA LEU A 191 5.66 18.94 5.94
C LEU A 191 6.49 20.10 6.49
N ASP A 192 6.76 20.03 7.76
CA ASP A 192 7.86 20.78 8.40
C ASP A 192 9.04 19.82 8.65
N ILE A 193 10.07 19.92 7.81
CA ILE A 193 11.26 19.05 7.90
C ILE A 193 12.01 19.18 9.23
N THR A 194 11.78 20.26 9.97
CA THR A 194 12.44 20.54 11.26
C THR A 194 11.73 19.95 12.46
N THR A 195 10.43 19.71 12.36
CA THR A 195 9.60 19.26 13.49
C THR A 195 8.92 17.93 13.26
N ASP A 196 8.61 17.56 12.00
CA ASP A 196 7.90 16.33 11.73
C ASP A 196 8.74 15.08 12.01
N VAL A 197 8.05 14.07 12.55
CA VAL A 197 8.57 12.75 12.88
C VAL A 197 7.68 11.69 12.29
N PHE A 198 8.26 10.78 11.55
CA PHE A 198 7.55 9.68 10.90
C PHE A 198 7.62 8.41 11.74
N ALA A 199 6.52 7.66 11.81
CA ALA A 199 6.49 6.34 12.44
C ALA A 199 5.76 5.32 11.57
N SER A 200 6.38 4.16 11.32
CA SER A 200 5.83 3.14 10.42
C SER A 200 6.12 1.72 10.88
N TRP A 201 5.20 0.81 10.57
CA TRP A 201 5.37 -0.64 10.60
C TRP A 201 5.17 -1.27 9.21
N LEU A 202 4.97 -0.44 8.18
CA LEU A 202 4.67 -0.91 6.83
C LEU A 202 5.83 -1.70 6.22
N PRO A 203 5.52 -2.76 5.45
CA PRO A 203 6.56 -3.50 4.73
C PRO A 203 7.29 -2.59 3.74
N LEU A 204 8.63 -2.63 3.75
CA LEU A 204 9.45 -1.92 2.76
C LEU A 204 9.34 -2.54 1.35
N SER A 205 8.74 -3.71 1.21
CA SER A 205 8.37 -4.30 -0.08
C SER A 205 7.09 -3.70 -0.71
N HIS A 206 6.41 -2.80 0.01
CA HIS A 206 5.25 -2.05 -0.46
C HIS A 206 5.65 -0.59 -0.73
N ASP A 207 5.11 0.01 -1.80
CA ASP A 207 5.36 1.41 -2.18
C ASP A 207 5.20 2.40 -1.03
N MET A 208 4.10 2.31 -0.27
CA MET A 208 3.84 3.21 0.86
C MET A 208 4.91 3.09 1.96
N GLY A 209 5.41 1.87 2.25
CA GLY A 209 6.51 1.67 3.21
C GLY A 209 7.84 2.16 2.65
N MET A 210 8.17 1.78 1.42
CA MET A 210 9.45 2.11 0.79
C MET A 210 9.56 3.60 0.49
N ILE A 211 8.56 4.18 -0.16
CA ILE A 211 8.66 5.53 -0.69
C ILE A 211 8.34 6.57 0.39
N ALA A 212 7.21 6.44 1.11
CA ALA A 212 6.84 7.45 2.11
C ALA A 212 7.67 7.37 3.40
N PHE A 213 8.13 6.17 3.81
CA PHE A 213 8.79 6.00 5.10
C PHE A 213 10.28 5.67 5.02
N LEU A 214 10.83 5.43 3.82
CA LEU A 214 12.27 5.27 3.65
C LEU A 214 12.86 6.27 2.66
N CYS A 215 12.39 6.31 1.40
CA CYS A 215 12.93 7.20 0.38
C CYS A 215 12.74 8.67 0.75
N LEU A 216 11.51 9.10 1.09
CA LEU A 216 11.20 10.48 1.46
C LEU A 216 12.00 10.96 2.69
N PRO A 217 12.01 10.23 3.84
CA PRO A 217 12.82 10.63 4.98
C PRO A 217 14.32 10.70 4.69
N MET A 218 14.85 9.79 3.88
CA MET A 218 16.27 9.80 3.48
C MET A 218 16.60 10.99 2.57
N GLN A 219 15.70 11.34 1.65
CA GLN A 219 15.85 12.44 0.70
C GLN A 219 15.79 13.80 1.40
N LEU A 220 14.85 13.98 2.33
CA LEU A 220 14.63 15.25 3.03
C LEU A 220 15.35 15.33 4.39
N GLY A 221 16.01 14.26 4.83
CA GLY A 221 16.70 14.20 6.10
C GLY A 221 15.75 14.26 7.31
N LEU A 222 14.58 13.59 7.25
CA LEU A 222 13.57 13.60 8.30
C LEU A 222 13.87 12.60 9.42
N GLU A 223 13.30 12.81 10.60
CA GLU A 223 13.30 11.82 11.68
C GLU A 223 12.27 10.73 11.36
N VAL A 224 12.68 9.46 11.39
CA VAL A 224 11.80 8.33 11.11
C VAL A 224 12.07 7.15 12.02
N ALA A 225 11.00 6.50 12.51
CA ALA A 225 11.06 5.25 13.26
C ALA A 225 10.27 4.16 12.51
N ILE A 226 10.94 3.06 12.18
CA ILE A 226 10.38 1.94 11.42
C ILE A 226 10.60 0.66 12.19
N ILE A 227 9.53 -0.10 12.45
CA ILE A 227 9.59 -1.45 13.01
C ILE A 227 9.17 -2.49 11.96
N PRO A 228 9.64 -3.75 12.06
CA PRO A 228 9.22 -4.80 11.14
C PRO A 228 7.70 -5.05 11.19
N PRO A 229 7.06 -5.36 10.04
CA PRO A 229 5.60 -5.57 9.94
C PRO A 229 5.06 -6.64 10.87
N ASP A 230 5.85 -7.69 11.14
CA ASP A 230 5.42 -8.80 12.00
C ASP A 230 5.24 -8.39 13.47
N GLU A 231 5.84 -7.29 13.93
CA GLU A 231 5.59 -6.73 15.26
C GLU A 231 4.16 -6.19 15.37
N PHE A 232 3.70 -5.44 14.38
CA PHE A 232 2.31 -5.00 14.31
C PHE A 232 1.35 -6.19 14.22
N LEU A 233 1.64 -7.16 13.36
CA LEU A 233 0.77 -8.34 13.17
C LEU A 233 0.65 -9.19 14.43
N ARG A 234 1.71 -9.27 15.24
CA ARG A 234 1.71 -9.98 16.54
C ARG A 234 1.03 -9.19 17.64
N ARG A 235 1.26 -7.88 17.69
CA ARG A 235 0.81 -7.00 18.77
C ARG A 235 0.45 -5.61 18.22
N PRO A 236 -0.76 -5.44 17.67
CA PRO A 236 -1.13 -4.21 16.95
C PRO A 236 -1.00 -2.91 17.76
N ILE A 237 -1.09 -2.97 19.09
CA ILE A 237 -0.90 -1.80 19.95
C ILE A 237 0.51 -1.18 19.84
N VAL A 238 1.50 -1.95 19.37
CA VAL A 238 2.88 -1.47 19.18
C VAL A 238 2.94 -0.26 18.26
N TRP A 239 2.00 -0.14 17.31
CA TRP A 239 1.93 1.02 16.44
C TRP A 239 1.61 2.31 17.21
N ALA A 240 0.61 2.29 18.09
CA ALA A 240 0.31 3.44 18.97
C ALA A 240 1.46 3.73 19.95
N GLU A 241 2.10 2.70 20.49
CA GLU A 241 3.26 2.84 21.37
C GLU A 241 4.48 3.42 20.64
N LEU A 242 4.69 3.07 19.34
CA LEU A 242 5.74 3.64 18.50
C LEU A 242 5.50 5.13 18.27
N ILE A 243 4.27 5.50 17.89
CA ILE A 243 3.85 6.90 17.72
C ILE A 243 4.09 7.69 19.02
N SER A 244 3.64 7.16 20.14
CA SER A 244 3.80 7.79 21.46
C SER A 244 5.27 7.96 21.86
N ARG A 245 6.08 6.89 21.73
CA ARG A 245 7.50 6.88 22.10
C ARG A 245 8.31 7.93 21.35
N HIS A 246 8.10 8.02 20.03
CA HIS A 246 8.84 8.93 19.16
C HIS A 246 8.16 10.29 19.00
N ARG A 247 7.00 10.51 19.67
CA ARG A 247 6.14 11.68 19.46
C ARG A 247 5.88 11.94 17.97
N ALA A 248 5.62 10.85 17.25
CA ALA A 248 5.47 10.92 15.81
C ALA A 248 4.27 11.79 15.42
N THR A 249 4.47 12.60 14.39
CA THR A 249 3.48 13.52 13.85
C THR A 249 2.77 12.95 12.62
N ILE A 250 3.43 12.01 11.94
CA ILE A 250 2.95 11.42 10.68
C ILE A 250 3.08 9.89 10.74
N THR A 251 2.00 9.23 10.35
CA THR A 251 1.96 7.79 10.14
C THR A 251 1.05 7.44 8.96
N SER A 252 1.13 6.21 8.50
CA SER A 252 0.25 5.71 7.45
C SER A 252 -0.06 4.22 7.63
N GLY A 253 -1.20 3.81 7.11
CA GLY A 253 -1.60 2.41 7.08
C GLY A 253 -2.79 2.14 6.18
N PRO A 254 -3.01 0.87 5.80
CA PRO A 254 -4.24 0.46 5.14
C PRO A 254 -5.43 0.50 6.11
N ASN A 255 -6.63 0.59 5.55
CA ASN A 255 -7.87 0.75 6.33
C ASN A 255 -8.05 -0.34 7.40
N PHE A 256 -7.73 -1.62 7.07
CA PHE A 256 -7.85 -2.72 8.03
C PHE A 256 -6.97 -2.50 9.28
N ALA A 257 -5.82 -1.85 9.13
CA ALA A 257 -4.90 -1.62 10.24
C ALA A 257 -5.48 -0.60 11.24
N TYR A 258 -6.15 0.43 10.75
CA TYR A 258 -6.88 1.39 11.59
C TYR A 258 -8.06 0.73 12.30
N SER A 259 -8.80 -0.16 11.62
CA SER A 259 -9.87 -0.96 12.22
C SER A 259 -9.35 -1.85 13.37
N ILE A 260 -8.20 -2.51 13.17
CA ILE A 260 -7.56 -3.32 14.21
C ILE A 260 -7.09 -2.43 15.37
N LEU A 261 -6.41 -1.32 15.07
CA LEU A 261 -5.89 -0.42 16.10
C LEU A 261 -7.02 0.19 16.93
N ALA A 262 -8.12 0.62 16.28
CA ALA A 262 -9.30 1.14 16.99
C ALA A 262 -9.83 0.14 18.04
N ARG A 263 -10.02 -1.13 17.65
CA ARG A 263 -10.48 -2.20 18.56
C ARG A 263 -9.54 -2.42 19.74
N VAL A 264 -8.23 -2.41 19.48
CA VAL A 264 -7.24 -2.60 20.55
C VAL A 264 -7.21 -1.40 21.50
N LEU A 265 -7.31 -0.17 20.99
CA LEU A 265 -7.40 1.04 21.81
C LEU A 265 -8.70 1.09 22.63
N GLN A 266 -9.83 0.69 22.04
CA GLN A 266 -11.13 0.61 22.75
C GLN A 266 -11.09 -0.37 23.94
N ALA A 267 -10.41 -1.51 23.77
CA ALA A 267 -10.30 -2.53 24.80
C ALA A 267 -9.39 -2.13 25.97
N ARG A 268 -8.57 -1.07 25.85
CA ARG A 268 -7.68 -0.61 26.93
C ARG A 268 -8.42 0.21 27.97
N THR A 269 -8.20 -0.13 29.22
CA THR A 269 -8.70 0.64 30.37
C THR A 269 -7.70 1.72 30.84
N ASP A 270 -6.40 1.43 30.72
CA ASP A 270 -5.32 2.37 31.03
C ASP A 270 -4.92 3.17 29.79
N CYS A 271 -5.12 4.47 29.85
CA CYS A 271 -4.74 5.42 28.79
C CYS A 271 -3.42 6.17 29.10
N SER A 272 -2.81 5.99 30.28
CA SER A 272 -1.66 6.79 30.71
C SER A 272 -0.35 6.42 30.02
N SER A 273 -0.26 5.22 29.43
CA SER A 273 0.96 4.67 28.82
C SER A 273 1.14 5.03 27.34
N ILE A 274 0.15 5.67 26.71
CA ILE A 274 0.15 6.04 25.28
C ILE A 274 -0.34 7.49 25.17
N ASP A 275 0.40 8.31 24.43
CA ASP A 275 0.04 9.68 24.08
C ASP A 275 0.09 9.86 22.55
N LEU A 276 -1.07 10.08 21.92
CA LEU A 276 -1.22 10.32 20.49
C LEU A 276 -1.42 11.82 20.15
N SER A 277 -1.22 12.71 21.11
CA SER A 277 -1.46 14.16 20.93
C SER A 277 -0.53 14.80 19.89
N SER A 278 0.63 14.21 19.63
CA SER A 278 1.56 14.66 18.61
C SER A 278 1.12 14.32 17.19
N LEU A 279 0.27 13.28 17.01
CA LEU A 279 -0.12 12.79 15.69
C LEU A 279 -1.03 13.81 14.99
N ARG A 280 -0.52 14.41 13.91
CA ARG A 280 -1.26 15.39 13.08
C ARG A 280 -1.79 14.78 11.79
N VAL A 281 -1.11 13.77 11.25
CA VAL A 281 -1.50 13.09 10.00
C VAL A 281 -1.41 11.57 10.15
N ALA A 282 -2.52 10.89 9.89
CA ALA A 282 -2.64 9.44 9.82
C ALA A 282 -3.24 9.06 8.46
N VAL A 283 -2.35 8.88 7.44
CA VAL A 283 -2.80 8.60 6.09
C VAL A 283 -3.44 7.22 6.01
N ASN A 284 -4.68 7.15 5.55
CA ASN A 284 -5.43 5.93 5.33
C ASN A 284 -5.63 5.70 3.82
N GLY A 285 -5.03 4.65 3.26
CA GLY A 285 -5.09 4.39 1.83
C GLY A 285 -4.69 2.98 1.43
N ALA A 286 -4.32 2.82 0.17
CA ALA A 286 -3.88 1.56 -0.44
C ALA A 286 -4.94 0.45 -0.56
N GLU A 287 -6.14 0.65 -0.03
CA GLU A 287 -7.31 -0.24 -0.15
C GLU A 287 -8.60 0.57 0.00
N PRO A 288 -9.79 0.02 -0.29
CA PRO A 288 -11.05 0.73 -0.08
C PRO A 288 -11.24 1.15 1.39
N ILE A 289 -11.59 2.40 1.60
CA ILE A 289 -11.73 2.99 2.93
C ILE A 289 -13.18 2.84 3.42
N ASP A 290 -13.37 2.20 4.56
CA ASP A 290 -14.66 2.18 5.24
C ASP A 290 -14.77 3.38 6.19
N HIS A 291 -15.78 4.21 5.97
CA HIS A 291 -16.03 5.39 6.81
C HIS A 291 -16.23 5.04 8.30
N ARG A 292 -16.79 3.86 8.61
CA ARG A 292 -17.00 3.40 10.00
C ARG A 292 -15.66 3.18 10.70
N ASP A 293 -14.67 2.64 9.99
CA ASP A 293 -13.34 2.42 10.58
C ASP A 293 -12.65 3.75 10.88
N ILE A 294 -12.88 4.82 10.07
CA ILE A 294 -12.41 6.18 10.40
C ILE A 294 -13.10 6.68 11.67
N VAL A 295 -14.42 6.57 11.76
CA VAL A 295 -15.21 7.03 12.92
C VAL A 295 -14.77 6.28 14.19
N ASP A 296 -14.67 4.94 14.11
CA ASP A 296 -14.26 4.08 15.23
C ASP A 296 -12.83 4.42 15.68
N PHE A 297 -11.92 4.67 14.74
CA PHE A 297 -10.53 5.04 15.06
C PHE A 297 -10.46 6.41 15.73
N VAL A 298 -11.16 7.41 15.19
CA VAL A 298 -11.23 8.74 15.83
C VAL A 298 -11.75 8.65 17.26
N ALA A 299 -12.87 7.95 17.48
CA ALA A 299 -13.46 7.80 18.80
C ALA A 299 -12.53 7.06 19.79
N ALA A 300 -11.86 6.00 19.33
CA ALA A 300 -10.94 5.22 20.14
C ALA A 300 -9.67 6.01 20.51
N ALA A 301 -9.05 6.66 19.51
CA ALA A 301 -7.77 7.34 19.66
C ALA A 301 -7.88 8.72 20.36
N ALA A 302 -9.07 9.35 20.32
CA ALA A 302 -9.32 10.59 21.07
C ALA A 302 -9.07 10.44 22.58
N ARG A 303 -9.31 9.25 23.15
CA ARG A 303 -9.02 8.93 24.56
C ARG A 303 -7.53 9.00 24.91
N PHE A 304 -6.68 8.94 23.87
CA PHE A 304 -5.22 9.02 23.96
C PHE A 304 -4.67 10.35 23.43
N GLY A 305 -5.52 11.37 23.30
CA GLY A 305 -5.14 12.72 22.89
C GLY A 305 -5.08 12.99 21.39
N MET A 306 -5.40 12.01 20.53
CA MET A 306 -5.39 12.24 19.08
C MET A 306 -6.45 13.26 18.66
N ARG A 307 -6.08 14.16 17.75
CA ARG A 307 -6.99 15.15 17.17
C ARG A 307 -7.94 14.47 16.16
N PRO A 308 -9.23 14.86 16.10
CA PRO A 308 -10.17 14.32 15.12
C PRO A 308 -9.80 14.56 13.65
N SER A 309 -8.96 15.57 13.39
CA SER A 309 -8.45 15.91 12.07
C SER A 309 -7.21 15.09 11.64
N ALA A 310 -6.67 14.21 12.49
CA ALA A 310 -5.49 13.43 12.14
C ALA A 310 -5.73 12.40 11.01
N PRO A 311 -6.85 11.66 10.94
CA PRO A 311 -7.10 10.72 9.85
C PRO A 311 -7.24 11.42 8.50
N MET A 312 -6.38 11.05 7.55
CA MET A 312 -6.30 11.62 6.21
C MET A 312 -6.49 10.51 5.17
N PRO A 313 -7.68 10.36 4.58
CA PRO A 313 -7.86 9.48 3.44
C PRO A 313 -6.96 9.91 2.28
N GLY A 314 -6.36 8.93 1.59
CA GLY A 314 -5.53 9.16 0.43
C GLY A 314 -5.69 8.08 -0.63
N TYR A 315 -5.39 8.44 -1.86
CA TYR A 315 -5.39 7.55 -3.01
C TYR A 315 -4.04 7.55 -3.70
N GLY A 316 -3.59 6.36 -4.07
CA GLY A 316 -2.34 6.18 -4.78
C GLY A 316 -2.10 4.74 -5.21
N LEU A 317 -1.12 4.56 -6.06
CA LEU A 317 -0.72 3.28 -6.64
C LEU A 317 0.75 3.35 -7.10
N ALA A 318 1.38 2.20 -7.20
CA ALA A 318 2.80 2.12 -7.55
C ALA A 318 3.12 2.73 -8.93
N GLU A 319 2.18 2.67 -9.86
CA GLU A 319 2.29 3.20 -11.22
C GLU A 319 2.48 4.73 -11.27
N VAL A 320 2.05 5.43 -10.23
CA VAL A 320 2.32 6.87 -10.03
C VAL A 320 3.33 7.09 -8.90
N THR A 321 4.28 6.20 -8.77
CA THR A 321 5.28 6.16 -7.70
C THR A 321 4.63 5.86 -6.35
N LEU A 322 3.69 6.71 -5.87
CA LEU A 322 2.97 6.48 -4.62
C LEU A 322 1.60 7.18 -4.59
N VAL A 323 1.58 8.52 -4.58
CA VAL A 323 0.40 9.31 -4.23
C VAL A 323 -0.19 10.04 -5.43
N VAL A 324 -1.52 9.98 -5.55
CA VAL A 324 -2.34 10.75 -6.52
C VAL A 324 -3.03 11.91 -5.82
N SER A 325 -3.69 11.63 -4.70
CA SER A 325 -4.47 12.62 -3.95
C SER A 325 -4.44 12.36 -2.45
N LEU A 326 -4.59 13.43 -1.68
CA LEU A 326 -4.63 13.42 -0.22
C LEU A 326 -5.74 14.33 0.28
N GLY A 327 -6.34 13.96 1.41
CA GLY A 327 -7.20 14.85 2.19
C GLY A 327 -6.47 16.14 2.59
N ALA A 328 -7.20 17.19 2.88
CA ALA A 328 -6.59 18.44 3.35
C ALA A 328 -5.95 18.22 4.73
N PRO A 329 -4.69 18.63 4.94
CA PRO A 329 -4.08 18.64 6.26
C PRO A 329 -4.90 19.49 7.24
N HIS A 330 -5.00 19.04 8.49
CA HIS A 330 -5.71 19.72 9.58
C HIS A 330 -7.23 19.71 9.51
N ASP A 331 -7.84 19.24 8.42
CA ASP A 331 -9.29 19.10 8.29
C ASP A 331 -9.74 17.67 8.61
N PRO A 332 -10.90 17.49 9.24
CA PRO A 332 -11.48 16.16 9.41
C PRO A 332 -11.74 15.46 8.07
N ALA A 333 -11.60 14.13 8.06
CA ALA A 333 -11.91 13.33 6.89
C ALA A 333 -13.36 13.55 6.42
N VAL A 334 -13.52 13.86 5.13
CA VAL A 334 -14.84 14.10 4.52
C VAL A 334 -15.41 12.76 4.05
N ILE A 335 -16.64 12.48 4.48
CA ILE A 335 -17.41 11.30 4.01
C ILE A 335 -18.65 11.80 3.30
N GLU A 336 -18.75 11.50 2.03
CA GLU A 336 -19.91 11.89 1.23
C GLU A 336 -20.96 10.78 1.23
N ARG A 337 -22.24 11.19 1.23
CA ARG A 337 -23.41 10.33 1.12
C ARG A 337 -24.03 10.49 -0.24
N VAL A 338 -24.09 9.40 -1.00
CA VAL A 338 -24.61 9.41 -2.38
C VAL A 338 -25.64 8.30 -2.59
N SER A 339 -26.56 8.49 -3.54
CA SER A 339 -27.56 7.50 -3.92
C SER A 339 -26.90 6.27 -4.54
N ARG A 340 -27.07 5.09 -3.92
CA ARG A 340 -26.64 3.80 -4.49
C ARG A 340 -27.32 3.52 -5.81
N LYS A 341 -28.62 3.86 -5.90
CA LYS A 341 -29.41 3.66 -7.11
C LYS A 341 -28.88 4.49 -8.27
N ALA A 342 -28.60 5.78 -8.04
CA ALA A 342 -28.04 6.65 -9.07
C ALA A 342 -26.67 6.18 -9.53
N MET A 343 -25.81 5.74 -8.59
CA MET A 343 -24.49 5.17 -8.93
C MET A 343 -24.61 3.89 -9.76
N SER A 344 -25.55 3.00 -9.38
CA SER A 344 -25.72 1.69 -10.00
C SER A 344 -26.36 1.76 -11.39
N GLU A 345 -27.35 2.64 -11.58
CA GLU A 345 -28.21 2.71 -12.78
C GLU A 345 -27.83 3.86 -13.72
N ALA A 346 -27.39 5.00 -13.18
CA ALA A 346 -27.13 6.22 -13.95
C ALA A 346 -25.65 6.65 -14.00
N TYR A 347 -24.75 5.93 -13.31
CA TYR A 347 -23.34 6.32 -13.18
C TYR A 347 -23.15 7.74 -12.63
N GLN A 348 -23.99 8.14 -11.67
CA GLN A 348 -23.96 9.45 -11.05
C GLN A 348 -23.88 9.39 -9.53
N ALA A 349 -23.01 10.19 -8.94
CA ALA A 349 -22.86 10.33 -7.49
C ALA A 349 -23.75 11.47 -6.97
N LEU A 350 -25.06 11.21 -6.93
CA LEU A 350 -26.03 12.20 -6.45
C LEU A 350 -26.05 12.23 -4.92
N PRO A 351 -25.82 13.38 -4.27
CA PRO A 351 -25.92 13.51 -2.81
C PRO A 351 -27.31 13.13 -2.30
N VAL A 352 -27.35 12.52 -1.11
CA VAL A 352 -28.59 12.18 -0.41
C VAL A 352 -28.55 12.61 1.05
N ASP A 353 -29.73 12.83 1.63
CA ASP A 353 -29.91 13.19 3.05
C ASP A 353 -29.50 12.07 4.01
N ASP A 354 -29.31 12.42 5.28
CA ASP A 354 -28.80 11.55 6.35
C ASP A 354 -29.66 10.31 6.60
N ASP A 355 -30.97 10.41 6.48
CA ASP A 355 -31.96 9.37 6.75
C ASP A 355 -32.34 8.54 5.51
N SER A 356 -31.73 8.82 4.36
CA SER A 356 -31.95 8.05 3.15
C SER A 356 -31.52 6.58 3.30
N GLN A 357 -32.45 5.64 3.07
CA GLN A 357 -32.11 4.22 2.99
C GLN A 357 -31.34 3.86 1.71
N ASP A 358 -31.40 4.70 0.68
CA ASP A 358 -30.64 4.60 -0.56
C ASP A 358 -29.30 5.35 -0.45
N CYS A 359 -28.52 5.04 0.58
CA CYS A 359 -27.28 5.73 0.87
C CYS A 359 -26.06 4.83 0.74
N ARG A 360 -25.04 5.32 0.05
CA ARG A 360 -23.66 4.83 0.07
C ARG A 360 -22.75 5.92 0.62
N HIS A 361 -21.91 5.54 1.59
CA HIS A 361 -20.89 6.42 2.13
C HIS A 361 -19.57 6.19 1.39
N ILE A 362 -18.96 7.25 0.88
CA ILE A 362 -17.67 7.21 0.18
C ILE A 362 -16.73 8.20 0.85
N ALA A 363 -15.55 7.72 1.24
CA ALA A 363 -14.51 8.59 1.76
C ALA A 363 -13.93 9.44 0.63
N CYS A 364 -13.89 10.76 0.85
CA CYS A 364 -13.16 11.68 -0.02
C CYS A 364 -11.66 11.40 0.13
N VAL A 365 -10.97 11.15 -0.98
CA VAL A 365 -9.51 10.97 -0.99
C VAL A 365 -8.77 12.28 -1.28
N GLY A 366 -9.47 13.40 -1.19
CA GLY A 366 -8.91 14.75 -1.24
C GLY A 366 -8.70 15.31 -2.63
N PHE A 367 -7.70 16.15 -2.75
CA PHE A 367 -7.32 16.81 -3.98
C PHE A 367 -6.09 16.17 -4.61
N PRO A 368 -5.93 16.25 -5.95
CA PRO A 368 -4.68 15.87 -6.59
C PRO A 368 -3.50 16.61 -5.95
N VAL A 369 -2.41 15.86 -5.68
CA VAL A 369 -1.19 16.45 -5.11
C VAL A 369 -0.44 17.29 -6.15
N SER A 370 0.53 18.10 -5.70
CA SER A 370 1.35 18.97 -6.56
C SER A 370 1.91 18.19 -7.75
N GLY A 371 1.69 18.71 -8.95
CA GLY A 371 2.16 18.13 -10.22
C GLY A 371 1.28 17.02 -10.79
N MET A 372 0.26 16.54 -10.07
CA MET A 372 -0.67 15.53 -10.58
C MET A 372 -1.92 16.15 -11.20
N GLU A 373 -2.25 15.69 -12.40
CA GLU A 373 -3.51 15.95 -13.07
C GLU A 373 -4.38 14.69 -13.00
N VAL A 374 -5.66 14.88 -12.73
CA VAL A 374 -6.66 13.80 -12.67
C VAL A 374 -7.85 14.19 -13.54
N ARG A 375 -8.29 13.27 -14.40
CA ARG A 375 -9.54 13.39 -15.12
C ARG A 375 -10.38 12.12 -14.98
N VAL A 376 -11.68 12.27 -15.18
CA VAL A 376 -12.61 11.15 -15.17
C VAL A 376 -13.24 11.04 -16.55
N THR A 377 -13.17 9.85 -17.17
CA THR A 377 -13.59 9.64 -18.56
C THR A 377 -14.52 8.45 -18.72
N ARG A 378 -15.25 8.43 -19.85
CA ARG A 378 -15.99 7.27 -20.32
C ARG A 378 -15.69 7.08 -21.81
N GLY A 379 -14.78 6.17 -22.12
CA GLY A 379 -14.13 6.12 -23.42
C GLY A 379 -13.31 7.39 -23.63
N GLU A 380 -13.58 8.11 -24.73
CA GLU A 380 -12.89 9.37 -25.03
C GLU A 380 -13.58 10.62 -24.42
N GLU A 381 -14.75 10.44 -23.83
CA GLU A 381 -15.54 11.55 -23.27
C GLU A 381 -15.03 11.97 -21.89
N LEU A 382 -14.71 13.25 -21.72
CA LEU A 382 -14.43 13.84 -20.41
C LEU A 382 -15.76 14.07 -19.68
N LEU A 383 -15.88 13.51 -18.48
CA LEU A 383 -17.11 13.58 -17.70
C LEU A 383 -17.23 14.86 -16.87
N ALA A 384 -18.49 15.30 -16.67
CA ALA A 384 -18.83 16.41 -15.79
C ALA A 384 -18.64 16.00 -14.30
N PRO A 385 -18.56 16.98 -13.38
CA PRO A 385 -18.55 16.70 -11.95
C PRO A 385 -19.68 15.74 -11.54
N ARG A 386 -19.35 14.81 -10.63
CA ARG A 386 -20.24 13.78 -10.08
C ARG A 386 -20.65 12.67 -11.06
N GLU A 387 -20.20 12.69 -12.30
CA GLU A 387 -20.34 11.55 -13.19
C GLU A 387 -19.22 10.53 -12.93
N ILE A 388 -19.58 9.25 -12.87
CA ILE A 388 -18.66 8.15 -12.53
C ILE A 388 -18.07 7.58 -13.81
N GLY A 389 -16.74 7.51 -13.88
CA GLY A 389 -16.00 6.97 -15.00
C GLY A 389 -14.63 6.44 -14.59
N ALA A 390 -13.80 6.16 -15.58
CA ALA A 390 -12.41 5.75 -15.39
C ALA A 390 -11.57 6.94 -14.89
N ILE A 391 -10.75 6.69 -13.88
CA ILE A 391 -9.79 7.68 -13.36
C ILE A 391 -8.52 7.60 -14.19
N GLU A 392 -8.21 8.66 -14.90
CA GLU A 392 -6.97 8.79 -15.65
C GLU A 392 -6.05 9.84 -15.01
N LEU A 393 -4.75 9.57 -15.05
CA LEU A 393 -3.72 10.26 -14.30
C LEU A 393 -2.61 10.74 -15.22
N ARG A 394 -2.10 11.96 -14.99
CA ARG A 394 -0.93 12.50 -15.68
C ARG A 394 -0.09 13.32 -14.71
N GLY A 395 1.23 13.20 -14.81
CA GLY A 395 2.14 14.00 -13.99
C GLY A 395 3.55 13.39 -13.91
N PRO A 396 4.49 14.10 -13.30
CA PRO A 396 5.90 13.70 -13.23
C PRO A 396 6.15 12.48 -12.33
N THR A 397 5.18 12.10 -11.50
CA THR A 397 5.25 10.90 -10.66
C THR A 397 4.79 9.64 -11.39
N VAL A 398 4.15 9.76 -12.56
CA VAL A 398 3.75 8.60 -13.38
C VAL A 398 4.99 7.91 -13.91
N ALA A 399 5.15 6.63 -13.60
CA ALA A 399 6.26 5.83 -14.08
C ALA A 399 6.14 5.60 -15.60
N ALA A 400 7.29 5.47 -16.28
CA ALA A 400 7.28 5.30 -17.72
C ALA A 400 6.77 3.92 -18.14
N ASN A 401 7.18 2.85 -17.42
CA ASN A 401 6.98 1.49 -17.88
C ASN A 401 6.63 0.52 -16.75
N TYR A 402 5.93 -0.56 -17.16
CA TYR A 402 6.00 -1.84 -16.49
C TYR A 402 7.14 -2.69 -17.06
N LEU A 403 7.90 -3.35 -16.23
CA LEU A 403 8.70 -4.49 -16.63
C LEU A 403 7.84 -5.75 -16.52
N THR A 404 7.71 -6.47 -17.62
CA THR A 404 6.94 -7.73 -17.75
C THR A 404 7.85 -8.86 -18.21
N ALA A 405 7.35 -10.09 -18.20
CA ALA A 405 8.09 -11.25 -18.72
C ALA A 405 8.47 -11.11 -20.21
N THR A 406 7.72 -10.31 -20.97
CA THR A 406 7.97 -10.05 -22.40
C THR A 406 8.77 -8.76 -22.66
N GLY A 407 9.14 -8.02 -21.62
CA GLY A 407 9.88 -6.77 -21.70
C GLY A 407 9.16 -5.58 -21.09
N ALA A 408 9.67 -4.37 -21.34
CA ALA A 408 9.06 -3.14 -20.90
C ALA A 408 7.77 -2.83 -21.69
N VAL A 409 6.74 -2.37 -20.99
CA VAL A 409 5.45 -1.95 -21.56
C VAL A 409 5.15 -0.55 -21.02
N THR A 410 4.98 0.41 -21.91
CA THR A 410 4.67 1.80 -21.55
C THR A 410 3.34 1.88 -20.81
N LEU A 411 3.31 2.71 -19.74
CA LEU A 411 2.12 2.90 -18.91
C LEU A 411 1.14 3.90 -19.51
N ALA A 412 1.64 5.06 -19.89
CA ALA A 412 0.79 6.14 -20.41
C ALA A 412 0.50 5.95 -21.90
N SER A 413 -0.65 6.43 -22.34
CA SER A 413 -1.03 6.59 -23.75
C SER A 413 -0.20 7.70 -24.43
N ASP A 414 -0.33 7.83 -25.76
CA ASP A 414 0.42 8.82 -26.55
C ASP A 414 0.20 10.28 -26.13
N ASP A 415 -0.97 10.58 -25.52
CA ASP A 415 -1.32 11.89 -24.96
C ASP A 415 -0.84 12.10 -23.50
N GLY A 416 -0.10 11.12 -22.96
CA GLY A 416 0.51 11.17 -21.62
C GLY A 416 -0.42 10.80 -20.47
N TRP A 417 -1.66 10.36 -20.73
CA TRP A 417 -2.57 9.90 -19.69
C TRP A 417 -2.41 8.40 -19.42
N PHE A 418 -2.47 8.06 -18.15
CA PHE A 418 -2.43 6.69 -17.64
C PHE A 418 -3.80 6.31 -17.06
N ASP A 419 -4.42 5.26 -17.59
CA ASP A 419 -5.64 4.67 -17.01
C ASP A 419 -5.27 3.86 -15.76
N SER A 420 -5.72 4.32 -14.60
CA SER A 420 -5.47 3.66 -13.31
C SER A 420 -6.17 2.30 -13.17
N GLY A 421 -7.18 2.04 -13.98
CA GLY A 421 -8.10 0.91 -13.85
C GLY A 421 -9.07 1.05 -12.67
N ASP A 422 -9.13 2.22 -12.03
CA ASP A 422 -10.07 2.55 -10.97
C ASP A 422 -11.23 3.41 -11.52
N LEU A 423 -12.41 3.24 -10.94
CA LEU A 423 -13.59 4.05 -11.19
C LEU A 423 -13.78 5.08 -10.07
N GLY A 424 -14.17 6.28 -10.44
CA GLY A 424 -14.43 7.34 -9.48
C GLY A 424 -15.14 8.53 -10.09
N TYR A 425 -15.22 9.59 -9.31
CA TYR A 425 -15.75 10.89 -9.75
C TYR A 425 -15.00 12.03 -9.04
N ILE A 426 -15.09 13.20 -9.63
CA ILE A 426 -14.66 14.47 -9.03
C ILE A 426 -15.93 15.24 -8.68
N ASP A 427 -16.00 15.83 -7.50
CA ASP A 427 -17.16 16.65 -7.10
C ASP A 427 -17.03 18.09 -7.58
N ASP A 428 -18.04 18.91 -7.24
CA ASP A 428 -18.14 20.34 -7.64
C ASP A 428 -17.04 21.21 -7.02
N LEU A 429 -16.31 20.69 -6.02
CA LEU A 429 -15.19 21.35 -5.35
C LEU A 429 -13.82 20.87 -5.87
N GLY A 430 -13.80 19.93 -6.81
CA GLY A 430 -12.56 19.33 -7.34
C GLY A 430 -11.98 18.21 -6.48
N ARG A 431 -12.73 17.67 -5.51
CA ARG A 431 -12.31 16.56 -4.65
C ARG A 431 -12.55 15.23 -5.34
N LEU A 432 -11.58 14.33 -5.22
CA LEU A 432 -11.64 12.99 -5.82
C LEU A 432 -12.29 11.97 -4.87
N TYR A 433 -13.09 11.08 -5.45
CA TYR A 433 -13.71 9.94 -4.77
C TYR A 433 -13.52 8.68 -5.61
N VAL A 434 -12.98 7.62 -4.99
CA VAL A 434 -12.75 6.33 -5.65
C VAL A 434 -13.88 5.37 -5.32
N CYS A 435 -14.54 4.84 -6.34
CA CYS A 435 -15.71 3.97 -6.22
C CYS A 435 -15.35 2.48 -6.20
N GLY A 436 -14.25 2.09 -6.87
CA GLY A 436 -13.77 0.72 -6.97
C GLY A 436 -12.97 0.47 -8.23
N ARG A 437 -12.59 -0.81 -8.47
CA ARG A 437 -11.86 -1.23 -9.67
C ARG A 437 -12.80 -1.52 -10.83
N SER A 438 -12.49 -1.03 -12.02
CA SER A 438 -13.27 -1.26 -13.25
C SER A 438 -13.46 -2.76 -13.53
N LYS A 439 -12.37 -3.54 -13.48
CA LYS A 439 -12.38 -4.99 -13.72
C LYS A 439 -13.09 -5.83 -12.66
N ASP A 440 -13.24 -5.31 -11.45
CA ASP A 440 -13.89 -6.00 -10.34
C ASP A 440 -15.40 -5.72 -10.29
N LEU A 441 -15.87 -4.73 -11.05
CA LEU A 441 -17.27 -4.33 -11.11
C LEU A 441 -18.15 -5.51 -11.56
N ILE A 442 -19.19 -5.78 -10.81
CA ILE A 442 -20.17 -6.84 -11.12
C ILE A 442 -21.34 -6.18 -11.86
N VAL A 443 -21.42 -6.42 -13.17
CA VAL A 443 -22.55 -5.94 -13.95
C VAL A 443 -23.63 -7.03 -13.94
N LEU A 444 -24.82 -6.70 -13.45
CA LEU A 444 -25.94 -7.63 -13.36
C LEU A 444 -27.25 -6.95 -13.78
N ALA A 445 -27.88 -7.50 -14.82
CA ALA A 445 -29.11 -6.93 -15.39
C ALA A 445 -29.01 -5.41 -15.71
N GLY A 446 -27.87 -4.97 -16.24
CA GLY A 446 -27.61 -3.57 -16.58
C GLY A 446 -27.29 -2.65 -15.41
N ARG A 447 -27.12 -3.19 -14.20
CA ARG A 447 -26.74 -2.45 -13.00
C ARG A 447 -25.31 -2.74 -12.60
N ASN A 448 -24.62 -1.71 -12.08
CA ASN A 448 -23.29 -1.83 -11.51
C ASN A 448 -23.36 -2.14 -10.02
N LEU A 449 -22.88 -3.30 -9.64
CA LEU A 449 -22.71 -3.68 -8.24
C LEU A 449 -21.22 -3.59 -7.89
N TYR A 450 -20.91 -2.78 -6.90
CA TYR A 450 -19.55 -2.61 -6.41
C TYR A 450 -19.25 -3.73 -5.40
N PRO A 451 -18.23 -4.58 -5.62
CA PRO A 451 -17.92 -5.69 -4.72
C PRO A 451 -17.78 -5.30 -3.26
N HIS A 452 -17.15 -4.15 -3.01
CA HIS A 452 -16.96 -3.64 -1.65
C HIS A 452 -18.28 -3.41 -0.90
N ASP A 453 -19.35 -2.99 -1.59
CA ASP A 453 -20.67 -2.79 -0.99
C ASP A 453 -21.29 -4.13 -0.57
N ILE A 454 -21.11 -5.17 -1.38
CA ILE A 454 -21.55 -6.54 -1.08
C ILE A 454 -20.79 -7.09 0.12
N GLU A 455 -19.48 -6.93 0.12
CA GLU A 455 -18.57 -7.39 1.18
C GLU A 455 -18.91 -6.74 2.52
N ARG A 456 -19.08 -5.42 2.52
CA ARG A 456 -19.49 -4.66 3.71
C ARG A 456 -20.85 -5.11 4.25
N ALA A 457 -21.81 -5.39 3.37
CA ALA A 457 -23.12 -5.89 3.80
C ALA A 457 -22.98 -7.25 4.48
N ALA A 458 -22.19 -8.16 3.90
CA ALA A 458 -21.95 -9.49 4.47
C ALA A 458 -21.19 -9.44 5.81
N GLU A 459 -20.23 -8.54 5.97
CA GLU A 459 -19.45 -8.35 7.20
C GLU A 459 -20.27 -7.89 8.41
N THR A 460 -21.47 -7.35 8.20
CA THR A 460 -22.38 -6.98 9.28
C THR A 460 -23.09 -8.19 9.92
N VAL A 461 -22.98 -9.37 9.31
CA VAL A 461 -23.62 -10.60 9.82
C VAL A 461 -22.78 -11.19 10.96
N ASN A 462 -23.44 -11.52 12.06
CA ASN A 462 -22.77 -12.09 13.23
C ASN A 462 -22.15 -13.46 12.91
N GLY A 463 -20.86 -13.61 13.20
CA GLY A 463 -20.06 -14.79 12.90
C GLY A 463 -19.24 -14.67 11.61
N VAL A 464 -19.45 -13.63 10.80
CA VAL A 464 -18.55 -13.29 9.67
C VAL A 464 -17.38 -12.47 10.17
N ARG A 465 -16.18 -12.84 9.74
CA ARG A 465 -14.93 -12.17 10.13
C ARG A 465 -14.74 -10.89 9.32
N LYS A 466 -14.61 -9.76 9.99
CA LYS A 466 -14.34 -8.44 9.35
C LYS A 466 -13.03 -8.46 8.54
N GLY A 467 -13.04 -7.85 7.35
CA GLY A 467 -11.89 -7.81 6.43
C GLY A 467 -11.56 -9.17 5.81
N CYS A 468 -12.51 -10.11 5.84
CA CYS A 468 -12.34 -11.47 5.34
C CYS A 468 -13.56 -11.89 4.48
N VAL A 469 -14.05 -10.98 3.64
CA VAL A 469 -15.13 -11.26 2.69
C VAL A 469 -14.71 -10.83 1.29
N ILE A 470 -15.00 -11.64 0.30
CA ILE A 470 -14.76 -11.35 -1.12
C ILE A 470 -16.07 -11.57 -1.89
N ALA A 471 -16.47 -10.58 -2.66
CA ALA A 471 -17.53 -10.71 -3.66
C ALA A 471 -16.91 -10.86 -5.06
N LEU A 472 -17.33 -11.87 -5.80
CA LEU A 472 -16.82 -12.18 -7.14
C LEU A 472 -17.96 -12.32 -8.14
N ARG A 473 -17.77 -11.77 -9.34
CA ARG A 473 -18.63 -12.09 -10.48
C ARG A 473 -18.51 -13.57 -10.81
N VAL A 474 -19.63 -14.22 -11.03
CA VAL A 474 -19.74 -15.61 -11.52
C VAL A 474 -20.23 -15.56 -12.96
N ASP A 475 -19.44 -16.11 -13.86
CA ASP A 475 -19.78 -16.25 -15.26
C ASP A 475 -20.40 -17.65 -15.46
N GLY A 476 -21.61 -17.72 -16.00
CA GLY A 476 -22.35 -18.97 -16.23
C GLY A 476 -23.54 -18.74 -17.16
N HIS A 477 -24.47 -19.70 -17.22
CA HIS A 477 -25.71 -19.56 -18.02
C HIS A 477 -26.57 -18.35 -17.59
N ARG A 478 -26.36 -17.86 -16.37
CA ARG A 478 -26.93 -16.59 -15.88
C ARG A 478 -25.82 -15.81 -15.21
N GLU A 479 -25.76 -14.51 -15.50
CA GLU A 479 -24.91 -13.58 -14.77
C GLU A 479 -25.26 -13.59 -13.28
N GLY A 480 -24.25 -13.56 -12.43
CA GLY A 480 -24.44 -13.59 -10.99
C GLY A 480 -23.19 -13.19 -10.23
N PHE A 481 -23.26 -13.29 -8.91
CA PHE A 481 -22.10 -13.10 -8.06
C PHE A 481 -22.11 -14.09 -6.90
N ALA A 482 -20.92 -14.40 -6.40
CA ALA A 482 -20.71 -15.21 -5.22
C ALA A 482 -20.12 -14.35 -4.09
N VAL A 483 -20.43 -14.73 -2.86
CA VAL A 483 -19.86 -14.17 -1.64
C VAL A 483 -19.05 -15.27 -0.96
N LEU A 484 -17.74 -15.03 -0.81
CA LEU A 484 -16.81 -15.90 -0.08
C LEU A 484 -16.49 -15.22 1.25
N ALA A 485 -16.69 -15.89 2.38
CA ALA A 485 -16.46 -15.28 3.69
C ALA A 485 -15.74 -16.24 4.65
N GLU A 486 -14.78 -15.73 5.42
CA GLU A 486 -14.27 -16.45 6.58
C GLU A 486 -15.23 -16.27 7.76
N VAL A 487 -15.52 -17.37 8.46
CA VAL A 487 -16.44 -17.37 9.60
C VAL A 487 -15.81 -18.04 10.82
N ASP A 488 -16.30 -17.67 11.98
CA ASP A 488 -16.01 -18.39 13.21
C ASP A 488 -16.85 -19.69 13.26
N ASN A 489 -16.26 -20.79 13.76
CA ASN A 489 -16.91 -22.11 13.83
C ASN A 489 -17.37 -22.66 12.47
N ALA A 490 -16.52 -22.57 11.45
CA ALA A 490 -16.80 -23.05 10.09
C ALA A 490 -17.13 -24.55 10.00
N ASP A 491 -16.73 -25.35 10.99
CA ASP A 491 -16.97 -26.81 11.04
C ASP A 491 -18.37 -27.16 11.53
N ASP A 492 -19.12 -26.23 12.12
CA ASP A 492 -20.50 -26.42 12.59
C ASP A 492 -21.48 -26.15 11.43
N GLU A 493 -22.16 -27.21 10.98
CA GLU A 493 -23.09 -27.15 9.85
C GLU A 493 -24.30 -26.25 10.13
N GLU A 494 -24.87 -26.28 11.34
CA GLU A 494 -26.02 -25.45 11.72
C GLU A 494 -25.63 -23.95 11.72
N VAL A 495 -24.47 -23.65 12.27
CA VAL A 495 -23.90 -22.29 12.25
C VAL A 495 -23.67 -21.82 10.81
N ARG A 496 -23.08 -22.66 9.94
CA ARG A 496 -22.86 -22.35 8.53
C ARG A 496 -24.16 -22.05 7.79
N LEU A 497 -25.16 -22.90 7.94
CA LEU A 497 -26.50 -22.72 7.31
C LEU A 497 -27.16 -21.41 7.76
N ARG A 498 -27.08 -21.10 9.04
CA ARG A 498 -27.60 -19.84 9.59
C ARG A 498 -26.89 -18.65 8.99
N ILE A 499 -25.52 -18.63 9.04
CA ILE A 499 -24.73 -17.50 8.52
C ILE A 499 -24.95 -17.34 7.01
N SER A 500 -24.97 -18.42 6.23
CA SER A 500 -25.22 -18.37 4.78
C SER A 500 -26.56 -17.71 4.46
N ARG A 501 -27.62 -18.09 5.17
CA ARG A 501 -28.94 -17.49 5.03
C ARG A 501 -28.95 -16.01 5.40
N ASP A 502 -28.31 -15.66 6.52
CA ASP A 502 -28.28 -14.29 7.02
C ASP A 502 -27.46 -13.37 6.10
N VAL A 503 -26.32 -13.85 5.55
CA VAL A 503 -25.53 -13.17 4.52
C VAL A 503 -26.36 -12.96 3.26
N THR A 504 -27.05 -14.02 2.77
CA THR A 504 -27.91 -13.93 1.60
C THR A 504 -28.99 -12.86 1.79
N ALA A 505 -29.69 -12.87 2.92
CA ALA A 505 -30.75 -11.92 3.22
C ALA A 505 -30.21 -10.48 3.36
N ARG A 506 -29.05 -10.32 4.02
CA ARG A 506 -28.44 -9.01 4.24
C ARG A 506 -27.93 -8.39 2.94
N VAL A 507 -27.18 -9.16 2.15
CA VAL A 507 -26.66 -8.72 0.85
C VAL A 507 -27.82 -8.39 -0.10
N SER A 508 -28.79 -9.29 -0.23
CA SER A 508 -29.95 -9.06 -1.11
C SER A 508 -30.73 -7.79 -0.77
N ARG A 509 -30.94 -7.53 0.53
CA ARG A 509 -31.58 -6.30 0.98
C ARG A 509 -30.77 -5.05 0.63
N TYR A 510 -29.42 -5.17 0.67
CA TYR A 510 -28.53 -4.04 0.45
C TYR A 510 -28.35 -3.72 -1.04
N VAL A 511 -28.09 -4.73 -1.89
CA VAL A 511 -27.79 -4.52 -3.33
C VAL A 511 -28.98 -4.79 -4.25
N GLY A 512 -30.11 -5.32 -3.74
CA GLY A 512 -31.31 -5.63 -4.52
C GLY A 512 -31.22 -6.92 -5.35
N HIS A 513 -30.15 -7.72 -5.21
CA HIS A 513 -29.92 -8.95 -5.94
C HIS A 513 -29.46 -10.07 -5.01
N LEU A 514 -29.91 -11.30 -5.28
CA LEU A 514 -29.48 -12.49 -4.53
C LEU A 514 -28.10 -12.95 -5.01
N PRO A 515 -27.17 -13.29 -4.10
CA PRO A 515 -25.94 -13.97 -4.49
C PRO A 515 -26.27 -15.36 -5.06
N SER A 516 -25.57 -15.77 -6.11
CA SER A 516 -25.68 -17.12 -6.67
C SER A 516 -25.15 -18.18 -5.70
N HIS A 517 -24.09 -17.81 -4.97
CA HIS A 517 -23.46 -18.68 -3.98
C HIS A 517 -22.99 -17.86 -2.77
N VAL A 518 -23.11 -18.46 -1.57
CA VAL A 518 -22.45 -17.98 -0.35
C VAL A 518 -21.57 -19.12 0.15
N LEU A 519 -20.26 -18.97 0.03
CA LEU A 519 -19.27 -19.96 0.42
C LEU A 519 -18.58 -19.51 1.71
N LEU A 520 -18.65 -20.35 2.74
CA LEU A 520 -18.11 -20.06 4.06
C LEU A 520 -16.87 -20.90 4.33
N PHE A 521 -15.82 -20.27 4.79
CA PHE A 521 -14.50 -20.84 5.01
C PHE A 521 -14.03 -20.64 6.45
N PRO A 522 -13.16 -21.52 6.95
CA PRO A 522 -12.50 -21.30 8.25
C PRO A 522 -11.52 -20.11 8.19
N ALA A 523 -11.16 -19.61 9.36
CA ALA A 523 -10.24 -18.49 9.50
C ALA A 523 -8.90 -18.73 8.79
N GLY A 524 -8.51 -17.81 7.92
CA GLY A 524 -7.25 -17.84 7.18
C GLY A 524 -7.28 -18.64 5.89
N ALA A 525 -8.44 -19.09 5.42
CA ALA A 525 -8.59 -19.82 4.16
C ALA A 525 -8.62 -18.90 2.93
N LEU A 526 -9.08 -17.66 3.08
CA LEU A 526 -9.08 -16.72 1.96
C LEU A 526 -7.66 -16.22 1.67
N PRO A 527 -7.27 -16.21 0.38
CA PRO A 527 -5.92 -15.81 -0.01
C PRO A 527 -5.70 -14.31 0.23
N LYS A 528 -4.56 -13.98 0.87
CA LYS A 528 -4.16 -12.60 1.17
C LYS A 528 -2.76 -12.30 0.63
N THR A 529 -2.51 -11.02 0.37
CA THR A 529 -1.15 -10.53 0.11
C THR A 529 -0.35 -10.50 1.42
N PRO A 530 0.99 -10.41 1.38
CA PRO A 530 1.80 -10.20 2.58
C PRO A 530 1.44 -8.94 3.36
N SER A 531 0.89 -7.91 2.68
CA SER A 531 0.36 -6.70 3.33
C SER A 531 -1.04 -6.89 3.94
N GLY A 532 -1.63 -8.11 3.89
CA GLY A 532 -2.92 -8.44 4.50
C GLY A 532 -4.15 -8.23 3.59
N LYS A 533 -3.99 -7.70 2.38
CA LYS A 533 -5.10 -7.47 1.43
C LYS A 533 -5.59 -8.77 0.81
N LEU A 534 -6.91 -8.92 0.61
CA LEU A 534 -7.52 -10.06 -0.04
C LEU A 534 -7.16 -10.14 -1.54
N ARG A 535 -6.84 -11.34 -2.03
CA ARG A 535 -6.50 -11.62 -3.44
C ARG A 535 -7.72 -12.15 -4.19
N ARG A 536 -8.48 -11.28 -4.87
CA ARG A 536 -9.70 -11.67 -5.62
C ARG A 536 -9.39 -12.68 -6.74
N THR A 537 -8.28 -12.49 -7.45
CA THR A 537 -7.92 -13.37 -8.58
C THR A 537 -7.69 -14.80 -8.12
N THR A 538 -6.93 -15.00 -7.04
CA THR A 538 -6.68 -16.33 -6.47
C THR A 538 -7.94 -16.91 -5.81
N ALA A 539 -8.76 -16.05 -5.16
CA ALA A 539 -10.01 -16.50 -4.55
C ALA A 539 -11.04 -17.01 -5.57
N ARG A 540 -10.92 -16.62 -6.85
CA ARG A 540 -11.78 -17.14 -7.93
C ARG A 540 -11.62 -18.65 -8.13
N GLU A 541 -10.45 -19.21 -7.83
CA GLU A 541 -10.20 -20.65 -7.90
C GLU A 541 -11.05 -21.44 -6.89
N LEU A 542 -11.40 -20.82 -5.75
CA LEU A 542 -12.27 -21.40 -4.73
C LEU A 542 -13.75 -21.52 -5.16
N LEU A 543 -14.14 -20.91 -6.28
CA LEU A 543 -15.49 -21.09 -6.85
C LEU A 543 -15.62 -22.41 -7.61
N SER A 544 -14.50 -23.05 -7.98
CA SER A 544 -14.48 -24.26 -8.78
C SER A 544 -14.42 -25.54 -7.93
N THR A 545 -14.24 -25.38 -6.61
CA THR A 545 -14.23 -26.46 -5.62
C THR A 545 -15.60 -26.58 -4.93
#